data_b577a2d11195290fea67d2304b94fb0b
#
_entry.id   b577a2d11195290fea67d2304b94fb0b
#
_cell.length_a   1.000
_cell.length_b   1.000
_cell.length_c   1.000
_cell.angle_alpha   90.00
_cell.angle_beta   90.00
_cell.angle_gamma   90.00
#
_symmetry.space_group_name_H-M   'P 1'
#
loop_
_entity.id
_entity.type
_entity.pdbx_description
1 polymer ?
#
loop_
_entity_poly.entity_id
_entity_poly.type
_entity_poly.pdbx_seq_one_letter_code
_entity_poly.pdbx_strand_id
1 'polypeptide(L)'
;LLNRNCKDVCMESTGKYWIPVYNILENDCSIVLAHPKYVKAIRGKKTDKKDAKWIADLFKHDLVAGSFMPPADIRQLRDLMRYRFKLTCFQSSEKNRLQNCLTVSNIQLGNVVSDTFGKSAQAILDKLLENPADTSFDLEPLVYKSLKKKLPELRDAIDGYITPEQAGKLKVIKAHYESLESRKAELEELILALAAPYQQELAILQTAPGIRSDFTAIGIISEIGTNMEDFPSAKHLCSWTGFTPTNNESEGK
;
A
#
# COMPACT_ATOMS: atom_id res chain seq x y z
N LEU A 1 -12.79 -19.01 28.41
CA LEU A 1 -12.61 -17.70 29.07
C LEU A 1 -13.92 -17.35 29.82
N LEU A 2 -15.03 -17.19 29.14
CA LEU A 2 -16.30 -16.75 29.72
C LEU A 2 -16.80 -17.66 30.85
N ASN A 3 -16.70 -18.98 30.70
CA ASN A 3 -17.06 -19.95 31.75
C ASN A 3 -16.24 -19.84 33.05
N ARG A 4 -15.11 -19.12 33.00
CA ARG A 4 -14.24 -18.83 34.14
C ARG A 4 -14.31 -17.37 34.57
N ASN A 5 -15.30 -16.62 34.07
CA ASN A 5 -15.47 -15.20 34.32
C ASN A 5 -14.21 -14.33 33.99
N CYS A 6 -13.44 -14.78 32.98
CA CYS A 6 -12.26 -14.08 32.50
C CYS A 6 -12.66 -13.21 31.31
N LYS A 7 -12.84 -11.90 31.56
CA LYS A 7 -13.27 -10.92 30.55
C LYS A 7 -12.12 -10.06 30.04
N ASP A 8 -11.00 -10.02 30.75
CA ASP A 8 -9.85 -9.19 30.39
C ASP A 8 -8.81 -10.07 29.70
N VAL A 9 -8.40 -9.68 28.51
CA VAL A 9 -7.48 -10.44 27.67
C VAL A 9 -6.37 -9.53 27.16
N CYS A 10 -5.12 -9.95 27.34
CA CYS A 10 -3.98 -9.30 26.71
C CYS A 10 -3.31 -10.25 25.73
N MET A 11 -3.02 -9.76 24.53
CA MET A 11 -2.34 -10.54 23.50
C MET A 11 -1.28 -9.71 22.77
N GLU A 12 -0.23 -10.37 22.31
CA GLU A 12 0.82 -9.73 21.51
C GLU A 12 0.43 -9.65 20.02
N SER A 13 0.72 -8.51 19.39
CA SER A 13 0.41 -8.26 17.96
C SER A 13 1.43 -8.86 16.99
N THR A 14 1.92 -10.08 17.28
CA THR A 14 2.89 -10.76 16.41
C THR A 14 2.21 -11.33 15.17
N GLY A 15 2.68 -10.93 14.00
CA GLY A 15 2.17 -11.37 12.70
C GLY A 15 0.68 -11.07 12.52
N LYS A 16 -0.07 -12.05 11.97
CA LYS A 16 -1.53 -11.95 11.76
C LYS A 16 -2.34 -12.92 12.65
N TYR A 17 -1.68 -13.72 13.49
CA TYR A 17 -2.32 -14.78 14.27
C TYR A 17 -3.28 -14.26 15.36
N TRP A 18 -3.06 -13.05 15.85
CA TRP A 18 -3.91 -12.40 16.83
C TRP A 18 -5.27 -11.97 16.25
N ILE A 19 -5.35 -11.68 14.93
CA ILE A 19 -6.55 -11.11 14.28
C ILE A 19 -7.79 -12.00 14.44
N PRO A 20 -7.77 -13.30 14.08
CA PRO A 20 -8.94 -14.14 14.26
C PRO A 20 -9.34 -14.33 15.73
N VAL A 21 -8.37 -14.37 16.64
CA VAL A 21 -8.64 -14.47 18.08
C VAL A 21 -9.27 -13.18 18.60
N TYR A 22 -8.75 -12.02 18.18
CA TYR A 22 -9.31 -10.71 18.51
C TYR A 22 -10.76 -10.59 18.05
N ASN A 23 -11.04 -10.89 16.79
CA ASN A 23 -12.38 -10.79 16.20
C ASN A 23 -13.43 -11.69 16.87
N ILE A 24 -13.01 -12.85 17.44
CA ILE A 24 -13.90 -13.72 18.19
C ILE A 24 -14.19 -13.18 19.58
N LEU A 25 -13.21 -12.56 20.22
CA LEU A 25 -13.29 -12.18 21.63
C LEU A 25 -13.77 -10.72 21.84
N GLU A 26 -13.67 -9.86 20.84
CA GLU A 26 -13.91 -8.41 21.00
C GLU A 26 -15.33 -8.04 21.44
N ASN A 27 -16.33 -8.92 21.18
CA ASN A 27 -17.70 -8.66 21.60
C ASN A 27 -17.97 -9.05 23.06
N ASP A 28 -17.15 -9.92 23.63
CA ASP A 28 -17.37 -10.51 24.94
C ASP A 28 -16.30 -10.15 25.98
N CYS A 29 -15.14 -9.69 25.51
CA CYS A 29 -13.96 -9.45 26.33
C CYS A 29 -13.40 -8.05 26.11
N SER A 30 -12.84 -7.46 27.15
CA SER A 30 -11.96 -6.31 27.08
C SER A 30 -10.57 -6.77 26.62
N ILE A 31 -10.14 -6.34 25.44
CA ILE A 31 -8.88 -6.83 24.84
C ILE A 31 -7.86 -5.71 24.77
N VAL A 32 -6.69 -5.96 25.32
CA VAL A 32 -5.50 -5.14 25.14
C VAL A 32 -4.56 -5.84 24.18
N LEU A 33 -4.34 -5.22 23.01
CA LEU A 33 -3.37 -5.69 22.03
C LEU A 33 -2.04 -4.99 22.28
N ALA A 34 -1.03 -5.76 22.73
CA ALA A 34 0.29 -5.26 23.08
C ALA A 34 1.24 -5.29 21.88
N HIS A 35 2.01 -4.22 21.71
CA HIS A 35 3.09 -4.23 20.72
C HIS A 35 4.28 -5.03 21.24
N PRO A 36 4.89 -5.95 20.45
CA PRO A 36 5.96 -6.84 20.87
C PRO A 36 7.18 -6.14 21.51
N LYS A 37 7.49 -4.92 21.06
CA LYS A 37 8.58 -4.11 21.59
C LYS A 37 8.44 -3.81 23.08
N TYR A 38 7.20 -3.63 23.56
CA TYR A 38 6.93 -3.22 24.95
C TYR A 38 6.70 -4.38 25.92
N VAL A 39 6.40 -5.56 25.39
CA VAL A 39 6.16 -6.78 26.19
C VAL A 39 7.31 -7.79 26.11
N LYS A 40 8.41 -7.44 25.46
CA LYS A 40 9.55 -8.33 25.27
C LYS A 40 10.13 -8.78 26.61
N ALA A 41 10.13 -10.10 26.84
CA ALA A 41 10.67 -10.70 28.04
C ALA A 41 12.18 -10.47 28.17
N ILE A 42 12.63 -10.26 29.41
CA ILE A 42 14.04 -10.19 29.78
C ILE A 42 14.72 -11.57 29.58
N ARG A 43 15.99 -11.59 29.26
CA ARG A 43 16.82 -12.76 28.88
C ARG A 43 16.48 -14.05 29.61
N GLY A 44 16.27 -15.14 28.88
CA GLY A 44 16.04 -16.47 29.44
C GLY A 44 15.60 -17.48 28.39
N LYS A 45 15.48 -18.76 28.76
CA LYS A 45 15.00 -19.82 27.87
C LYS A 45 13.49 -19.57 27.56
N LYS A 46 13.20 -19.11 26.36
CA LYS A 46 11.85 -18.77 25.88
C LYS A 46 11.01 -20.02 25.69
N THR A 47 9.78 -19.98 26.18
CA THR A 47 8.70 -20.91 25.82
C THR A 47 7.40 -20.14 25.80
N ASP A 48 6.44 -20.52 24.94
CA ASP A 48 5.16 -19.84 24.80
C ASP A 48 4.39 -19.71 26.14
N LYS A 49 4.48 -20.72 27.01
CA LYS A 49 3.87 -20.69 28.35
C LYS A 49 4.50 -19.62 29.25
N LYS A 50 5.82 -19.43 29.18
CA LYS A 50 6.51 -18.40 29.96
C LYS A 50 6.23 -17.00 29.43
N ASP A 51 6.20 -16.86 28.11
CA ASP A 51 5.87 -15.59 27.46
C ASP A 51 4.41 -15.19 27.75
N ALA A 52 3.45 -16.11 27.67
CA ALA A 52 2.07 -15.85 28.04
C ALA A 52 1.89 -15.46 29.51
N LYS A 53 2.59 -16.14 30.43
CA LYS A 53 2.59 -15.79 31.85
C LYS A 53 3.19 -14.39 32.07
N TRP A 54 4.30 -14.09 31.42
CA TRP A 54 4.95 -12.78 31.51
C TRP A 54 4.02 -11.65 31.05
N ILE A 55 3.36 -11.82 29.88
CA ILE A 55 2.39 -10.84 29.37
C ILE A 55 1.22 -10.67 30.35
N ALA A 56 0.72 -11.77 30.93
CA ALA A 56 -0.36 -11.71 31.91
C ALA A 56 0.08 -11.00 33.20
N ASP A 57 1.32 -11.20 33.68
CA ASP A 57 1.86 -10.52 34.84
C ASP A 57 2.02 -9.01 34.58
N LEU A 58 2.53 -8.62 33.41
CA LEU A 58 2.61 -7.21 33.01
C LEU A 58 1.22 -6.56 32.93
N PHE A 59 0.27 -7.26 32.31
CA PHE A 59 -1.09 -6.78 32.14
C PHE A 59 -1.81 -6.60 33.48
N LYS A 60 -1.65 -7.55 34.40
CA LYS A 60 -2.21 -7.48 35.76
C LYS A 60 -1.74 -6.25 36.54
N HIS A 61 -0.54 -5.77 36.27
CA HIS A 61 0.07 -4.62 36.92
C HIS A 61 -0.09 -3.31 36.13
N ASP A 62 -0.93 -3.30 35.08
CA ASP A 62 -1.20 -2.14 34.22
C ASP A 62 0.08 -1.56 33.54
N LEU A 63 1.02 -2.45 33.24
CA LEU A 63 2.31 -2.10 32.62
C LEU A 63 2.29 -2.28 31.08
N VAL A 64 1.13 -2.59 30.50
CA VAL A 64 1.01 -2.81 29.05
C VAL A 64 0.26 -1.64 28.41
N ALA A 65 0.97 -0.87 27.61
CA ALA A 65 0.32 0.11 26.74
C ALA A 65 -0.38 -0.61 25.57
N GLY A 66 -1.71 -0.46 25.47
CA GLY A 66 -2.51 -1.01 24.39
C GLY A 66 -2.23 -0.32 23.05
N SER A 67 -2.23 -1.09 21.98
CA SER A 67 -2.21 -0.55 20.61
C SER A 67 -3.60 -0.04 20.25
N PHE A 68 -3.66 1.07 19.51
CA PHE A 68 -4.92 1.59 18.97
C PHE A 68 -5.59 0.57 18.02
N MET A 69 -6.82 0.22 18.31
CA MET A 69 -7.62 -0.73 17.54
C MET A 69 -8.94 -0.07 17.10
N PRO A 70 -9.08 0.30 15.83
CA PRO A 70 -10.33 0.84 15.33
C PRO A 70 -11.43 -0.24 15.22
N PRO A 71 -12.70 0.16 15.02
CA PRO A 71 -13.83 -0.73 14.79
C PRO A 71 -13.59 -1.73 13.63
N ALA A 72 -14.34 -2.82 13.62
CA ALA A 72 -14.14 -3.94 12.69
C ALA A 72 -14.21 -3.53 11.21
N ASP A 73 -15.16 -2.67 10.85
CA ASP A 73 -15.34 -2.13 9.50
C ASP A 73 -14.15 -1.25 9.04
N ILE A 74 -13.62 -0.42 9.93
CA ILE A 74 -12.39 0.36 9.67
C ILE A 74 -11.18 -0.57 9.52
N ARG A 75 -11.10 -1.67 10.30
CA ARG A 75 -10.02 -2.66 10.13
C ARG A 75 -10.10 -3.38 8.79
N GLN A 76 -11.32 -3.71 8.32
CA GLN A 76 -11.54 -4.28 6.98
C GLN A 76 -11.13 -3.30 5.89
N LEU A 77 -11.54 -2.04 6.01
CA LEU A 77 -11.16 -0.98 5.09
C LEU A 77 -9.63 -0.80 5.04
N ARG A 78 -8.96 -0.83 6.20
CA ARG A 78 -7.50 -0.77 6.33
C ARG A 78 -6.82 -1.91 5.58
N ASP A 79 -7.29 -3.14 5.72
CA ASP A 79 -6.70 -4.30 5.03
C ASP A 79 -6.80 -4.16 3.51
N LEU A 80 -7.96 -3.75 2.99
CA LEU A 80 -8.17 -3.50 1.56
C LEU A 80 -7.30 -2.34 1.04
N MET A 81 -7.21 -1.22 1.78
CA MET A 81 -6.37 -0.08 1.40
C MET A 81 -4.89 -0.44 1.37
N ARG A 82 -4.41 -1.23 2.31
CA ARG A 82 -3.04 -1.75 2.31
C ARG A 82 -2.79 -2.71 1.15
N TYR A 83 -3.77 -3.53 0.78
CA TYR A 83 -3.66 -4.38 -0.41
C TYR A 83 -3.67 -3.56 -1.70
N ARG A 84 -4.52 -2.53 -1.81
CA ARG A 84 -4.49 -1.56 -2.92
C ARG A 84 -3.11 -0.92 -3.10
N PHE A 85 -2.48 -0.53 -2.00
CA PHE A 85 -1.12 -0.01 -2.03
C PHE A 85 -0.11 -1.04 -2.59
N LYS A 86 -0.24 -2.33 -2.20
CA LYS A 86 0.61 -3.42 -2.76
C LYS A 86 0.41 -3.59 -4.25
N LEU A 87 -0.83 -3.54 -4.75
CA LEU A 87 -1.09 -3.59 -6.19
C LEU A 87 -0.44 -2.41 -6.92
N THR A 88 -0.47 -1.21 -6.35
CA THR A 88 0.22 -0.03 -6.91
C THR A 88 1.75 -0.23 -6.93
N CYS A 89 2.33 -0.84 -5.90
CA CYS A 89 3.76 -1.20 -5.89
C CYS A 89 4.10 -2.21 -6.99
N PHE A 90 3.25 -3.22 -7.21
CA PHE A 90 3.44 -4.18 -8.30
C PHE A 90 3.36 -3.52 -9.67
N GLN A 91 2.39 -2.63 -9.91
CA GLN A 91 2.30 -1.84 -11.13
C GLN A 91 3.58 -1.03 -11.38
N SER A 92 4.11 -0.35 -10.34
CA SER A 92 5.36 0.39 -10.43
C SER A 92 6.55 -0.51 -10.76
N SER A 93 6.57 -1.73 -10.21
CA SER A 93 7.59 -2.73 -10.51
C SER A 93 7.54 -3.17 -11.97
N GLU A 94 6.34 -3.36 -12.53
CA GLU A 94 6.20 -3.71 -13.96
C GLU A 94 6.58 -2.54 -14.88
N LYS A 95 6.27 -1.29 -14.50
CA LYS A 95 6.75 -0.10 -15.23
C LYS A 95 8.27 -0.07 -15.31
N ASN A 96 8.95 -0.33 -14.19
CA ASN A 96 10.41 -0.39 -14.16
C ASN A 96 10.97 -1.55 -14.99
N ARG A 97 10.32 -2.73 -14.99
CA ARG A 97 10.73 -3.87 -15.81
C ARG A 97 10.60 -3.58 -17.30
N LEU A 98 9.50 -2.95 -17.70
CA LEU A 98 9.28 -2.50 -19.08
C LEU A 98 10.40 -1.54 -19.50
N GLN A 99 10.65 -0.50 -18.69
CA GLN A 99 11.71 0.47 -18.98
C GLN A 99 13.07 -0.20 -19.11
N ASN A 100 13.42 -1.15 -18.23
CA ASN A 100 14.67 -1.89 -18.30
C ASN A 100 14.78 -2.73 -19.59
N CYS A 101 13.68 -3.37 -20.03
CA CYS A 101 13.67 -4.10 -21.30
C CYS A 101 13.88 -3.19 -22.50
N LEU A 102 13.26 -2.00 -22.52
CA LEU A 102 13.45 -1.01 -23.57
C LEU A 102 14.90 -0.51 -23.58
N THR A 103 15.47 -0.22 -22.42
CA THR A 103 16.87 0.22 -22.29
C THR A 103 17.84 -0.84 -22.83
N VAL A 104 17.65 -2.12 -22.50
CA VAL A 104 18.48 -3.23 -23.02
C VAL A 104 18.36 -3.35 -24.55
N SER A 105 17.22 -2.98 -25.11
CA SER A 105 16.96 -2.96 -26.55
C SER A 105 17.42 -1.66 -27.25
N ASN A 106 18.12 -0.77 -26.55
CA ASN A 106 18.51 0.58 -27.00
C ASN A 106 17.31 1.45 -27.40
N ILE A 107 16.13 1.23 -26.78
CA ILE A 107 14.93 2.04 -26.99
C ILE A 107 14.77 2.97 -25.80
N GLN A 108 14.83 4.27 -26.07
CA GLN A 108 14.83 5.33 -25.02
C GLN A 108 13.50 6.07 -24.95
N LEU A 109 12.40 5.37 -25.20
CA LEU A 109 11.04 5.94 -25.25
C LEU A 109 10.69 6.74 -23.96
N GLY A 110 11.13 6.26 -22.80
CA GLY A 110 10.92 6.91 -21.51
C GLY A 110 11.59 8.29 -21.36
N ASN A 111 12.56 8.66 -22.22
CA ASN A 111 13.18 9.96 -22.19
C ASN A 111 12.33 11.03 -22.90
N VAL A 112 11.42 10.62 -23.78
CA VAL A 112 10.57 11.51 -24.58
C VAL A 112 9.15 11.58 -24.05
N VAL A 113 8.61 10.44 -23.57
CA VAL A 113 7.26 10.35 -23.02
C VAL A 113 7.29 10.48 -21.49
N SER A 114 6.26 11.09 -20.93
CA SER A 114 6.12 11.21 -19.46
C SER A 114 5.69 9.91 -18.77
N ASP A 115 5.00 9.04 -19.50
CA ASP A 115 4.56 7.72 -19.02
C ASP A 115 4.62 6.69 -20.17
N THR A 116 5.42 5.65 -19.98
CA THR A 116 5.57 4.56 -20.93
C THR A 116 4.33 3.67 -21.05
N PHE A 117 3.39 3.77 -20.10
CA PHE A 117 2.07 3.14 -20.16
C PHE A 117 0.96 4.10 -20.65
N GLY A 118 1.31 5.33 -21.03
CA GLY A 118 0.40 6.26 -21.67
C GLY A 118 -0.01 5.82 -23.09
N LYS A 119 -1.16 6.28 -23.56
CA LYS A 119 -1.77 5.85 -24.83
C LYS A 119 -0.82 5.87 -26.04
N SER A 120 -0.07 6.97 -26.23
CA SER A 120 0.88 7.08 -27.35
C SER A 120 2.06 6.12 -27.21
N ALA A 121 2.60 5.99 -26.01
CA ALA A 121 3.74 5.08 -25.77
C ALA A 121 3.34 3.63 -25.97
N GLN A 122 2.15 3.23 -25.51
CA GLN A 122 1.63 1.89 -25.72
C GLN A 122 1.33 1.59 -27.18
N ALA A 123 0.78 2.55 -27.94
CA ALA A 123 0.57 2.38 -29.38
C ALA A 123 1.88 2.22 -30.15
N ILE A 124 2.93 2.96 -29.79
CA ILE A 124 4.28 2.80 -30.35
C ILE A 124 4.84 1.43 -29.99
N LEU A 125 4.74 1.04 -28.71
CA LEU A 125 5.23 -0.24 -28.21
C LEU A 125 4.52 -1.42 -28.91
N ASP A 126 3.22 -1.34 -29.13
CA ASP A 126 2.46 -2.38 -29.83
C ASP A 126 2.96 -2.53 -31.27
N LYS A 127 3.23 -1.44 -31.96
CA LYS A 127 3.83 -1.47 -33.31
C LYS A 127 5.22 -2.12 -33.31
N LEU A 128 6.08 -1.77 -32.35
CA LEU A 128 7.39 -2.39 -32.18
C LEU A 128 7.28 -3.89 -31.87
N LEU A 129 6.26 -4.32 -31.13
CA LEU A 129 6.05 -5.74 -30.78
C LEU A 129 5.35 -6.55 -31.90
N GLU A 130 4.68 -5.89 -32.87
CA GLU A 130 4.17 -6.54 -34.08
C GLU A 130 5.33 -6.96 -34.99
N ASN A 131 6.29 -6.08 -35.21
CA ASN A 131 7.50 -6.36 -36.01
C ASN A 131 8.76 -5.75 -35.36
N PRO A 132 9.41 -6.49 -34.43
CA PRO A 132 10.55 -5.97 -33.66
C PRO A 132 11.76 -5.54 -34.49
N ALA A 133 11.85 -6.00 -35.76
CA ALA A 133 12.92 -5.65 -36.68
C ALA A 133 12.67 -4.37 -37.46
N ASP A 134 11.44 -3.86 -37.46
CA ASP A 134 11.03 -2.65 -38.20
C ASP A 134 10.73 -1.50 -37.26
N THR A 135 11.61 -0.51 -37.25
CA THR A 135 11.41 0.77 -36.52
C THR A 135 11.00 1.92 -37.44
N SER A 136 10.82 1.65 -38.78
CA SER A 136 10.60 2.68 -39.82
C SER A 136 9.11 3.08 -40.00
N PHE A 137 8.19 2.49 -39.25
CA PHE A 137 6.76 2.76 -39.35
C PHE A 137 6.40 4.22 -39.05
N ASP A 138 5.26 4.69 -39.57
CA ASP A 138 4.77 6.04 -39.34
C ASP A 138 4.32 6.22 -37.88
N LEU A 139 4.92 7.18 -37.18
CA LEU A 139 4.61 7.53 -35.79
C LEU A 139 3.45 8.54 -35.66
N GLU A 140 3.15 9.29 -36.71
CA GLU A 140 2.16 10.39 -36.62
C GLU A 140 0.77 9.94 -36.16
N PRO A 141 0.20 8.82 -36.66
CA PRO A 141 -1.11 8.34 -36.23
C PRO A 141 -1.13 7.78 -34.80
N LEU A 142 0.04 7.42 -34.25
CA LEU A 142 0.16 6.81 -32.91
C LEU A 142 0.29 7.83 -31.80
N VAL A 143 0.61 9.09 -32.12
CA VAL A 143 0.89 10.11 -31.13
C VAL A 143 -0.20 11.16 -31.01
N TYR A 144 -0.44 11.63 -29.78
CA TYR A 144 -1.51 12.57 -29.48
C TYR A 144 -0.96 13.88 -28.91
N LYS A 145 -1.69 14.98 -29.16
CA LYS A 145 -1.48 16.31 -28.56
C LYS A 145 -0.01 16.80 -28.67
N SER A 146 0.59 17.12 -27.55
CA SER A 146 1.95 17.71 -27.46
C SER A 146 3.05 16.78 -27.99
N LEU A 147 2.85 15.46 -27.98
CA LEU A 147 3.82 14.51 -28.50
C LEU A 147 4.01 14.61 -30.01
N LYS A 148 3.02 15.14 -30.78
CA LYS A 148 3.17 15.39 -32.21
C LYS A 148 4.35 16.34 -32.53
N LYS A 149 4.66 17.26 -31.62
CA LYS A 149 5.79 18.18 -31.77
C LYS A 149 7.15 17.51 -31.54
N LYS A 150 7.17 16.31 -30.97
CA LYS A 150 8.36 15.52 -30.62
C LYS A 150 8.57 14.31 -31.52
N LEU A 151 7.97 14.29 -32.73
CA LEU A 151 8.12 13.19 -33.68
C LEU A 151 9.60 12.87 -34.02
N PRO A 152 10.49 13.86 -34.27
CA PRO A 152 11.90 13.59 -34.51
C PRO A 152 12.57 12.91 -33.30
N GLU A 153 12.34 13.44 -32.10
CA GLU A 153 12.89 12.87 -30.85
C GLU A 153 12.38 11.43 -30.61
N LEU A 154 11.09 11.18 -30.94
CA LEU A 154 10.52 9.85 -30.83
C LEU A 154 11.12 8.87 -31.84
N ARG A 155 11.43 9.34 -33.07
CA ARG A 155 12.08 8.54 -34.09
C ARG A 155 13.46 8.07 -33.62
N ASP A 156 14.25 8.99 -33.07
CA ASP A 156 15.58 8.71 -32.51
C ASP A 156 15.46 7.77 -31.29
N ALA A 157 14.44 7.97 -30.45
CA ALA A 157 14.22 7.20 -29.24
C ALA A 157 13.83 5.72 -29.48
N ILE A 158 13.26 5.41 -30.66
CA ILE A 158 12.90 4.04 -31.02
C ILE A 158 13.92 3.37 -31.96
N ASP A 159 15.01 4.07 -32.30
CA ASP A 159 16.09 3.50 -33.10
C ASP A 159 16.94 2.53 -32.28
N GLY A 160 16.39 1.33 -32.12
CA GLY A 160 16.97 0.24 -31.33
C GLY A 160 16.63 -1.12 -31.94
N TYR A 161 16.93 -2.17 -31.19
CA TYR A 161 16.70 -3.55 -31.65
C TYR A 161 16.10 -4.39 -30.53
N ILE A 162 14.86 -4.85 -30.73
CA ILE A 162 14.19 -5.75 -29.78
C ILE A 162 14.40 -7.19 -30.24
N THR A 163 15.14 -7.96 -29.46
CA THR A 163 15.32 -9.39 -29.75
C THR A 163 14.00 -10.16 -29.48
N PRO A 164 13.81 -11.36 -30.09
CA PRO A 164 12.58 -12.13 -29.89
C PRO A 164 12.28 -12.47 -28.44
N GLU A 165 13.29 -12.75 -27.62
CA GLU A 165 13.12 -12.99 -26.19
C GLU A 165 12.72 -11.73 -25.42
N GLN A 166 13.27 -10.55 -25.76
CA GLN A 166 12.86 -9.28 -25.17
C GLN A 166 11.43 -8.91 -25.60
N ALA A 167 11.05 -9.16 -26.86
CA ALA A 167 9.69 -8.96 -27.32
C ALA A 167 8.70 -9.86 -26.55
N GLY A 168 9.04 -11.13 -26.36
CA GLY A 168 8.25 -12.05 -25.54
C GLY A 168 8.11 -11.58 -24.11
N LYS A 169 9.21 -11.13 -23.48
CA LYS A 169 9.20 -10.60 -22.12
C LYS A 169 8.36 -9.31 -21.99
N LEU A 170 8.47 -8.39 -22.94
CA LEU A 170 7.67 -7.15 -22.97
C LEU A 170 6.17 -7.44 -23.06
N LYS A 171 5.76 -8.43 -23.87
CA LYS A 171 4.34 -8.87 -23.96
C LYS A 171 3.83 -9.40 -22.61
N VAL A 172 4.64 -10.20 -21.91
CA VAL A 172 4.27 -10.73 -20.58
C VAL A 172 4.17 -9.60 -19.55
N ILE A 173 5.11 -8.66 -19.52
CA ILE A 173 5.09 -7.51 -18.62
C ILE A 173 3.82 -6.65 -18.85
N LYS A 174 3.51 -6.37 -20.12
CA LYS A 174 2.32 -5.60 -20.51
C LYS A 174 1.05 -6.28 -20.02
N ALA A 175 0.87 -7.56 -20.35
CA ALA A 175 -0.31 -8.33 -19.95
C ALA A 175 -0.45 -8.40 -18.40
N HIS A 176 0.66 -8.55 -17.68
CA HIS A 176 0.65 -8.54 -16.22
C HIS A 176 0.25 -7.18 -15.67
N TYR A 177 0.77 -6.08 -16.24
CA TYR A 177 0.39 -4.73 -15.83
C TYR A 177 -1.11 -4.47 -16.04
N GLU A 178 -1.66 -4.83 -17.20
CA GLU A 178 -3.09 -4.71 -17.53
C GLU A 178 -3.96 -5.53 -16.55
N SER A 179 -3.52 -6.75 -16.22
CA SER A 179 -4.18 -7.58 -15.20
C SER A 179 -4.17 -6.91 -13.82
N LEU A 180 -3.04 -6.34 -13.41
CA LEU A 180 -2.95 -5.60 -12.13
C LEU A 180 -3.87 -4.37 -12.11
N GLU A 181 -4.00 -3.67 -13.22
CA GLU A 181 -4.90 -2.52 -13.36
C GLU A 181 -6.37 -2.93 -13.19
N SER A 182 -6.79 -4.00 -13.86
CA SER A 182 -8.15 -4.55 -13.72
C SER A 182 -8.43 -5.02 -12.28
N ARG A 183 -7.50 -5.78 -11.67
CA ARG A 183 -7.68 -6.26 -10.28
C ARG A 183 -7.70 -5.15 -9.27
N LYS A 184 -6.92 -4.09 -9.51
CA LYS A 184 -6.95 -2.90 -8.67
C LYS A 184 -8.27 -2.16 -8.77
N ALA A 185 -8.85 -2.03 -9.98
CA ALA A 185 -10.16 -1.42 -10.16
C ALA A 185 -11.27 -2.19 -9.44
N GLU A 186 -11.29 -3.53 -9.55
CA GLU A 186 -12.22 -4.39 -8.81
C GLU A 186 -12.10 -4.19 -7.28
N LEU A 187 -10.87 -4.08 -6.77
CA LEU A 187 -10.63 -3.81 -5.35
C LEU A 187 -11.08 -2.40 -4.94
N GLU A 188 -10.91 -1.42 -5.81
CA GLU A 188 -11.33 -0.04 -5.59
C GLU A 188 -12.85 0.08 -5.46
N GLU A 189 -13.63 -0.69 -6.24
CA GLU A 189 -15.08 -0.78 -6.09
C GLU A 189 -15.50 -1.31 -4.71
N LEU A 190 -14.83 -2.37 -4.22
CA LEU A 190 -15.07 -2.91 -2.89
C LEU A 190 -14.74 -1.89 -1.79
N ILE A 191 -13.64 -1.16 -1.93
CA ILE A 191 -13.23 -0.12 -0.98
C ILE A 191 -14.27 0.99 -0.93
N LEU A 192 -14.75 1.47 -2.09
CA LEU A 192 -15.76 2.52 -2.16
C LEU A 192 -17.09 2.09 -1.54
N ALA A 193 -17.51 0.84 -1.78
CA ALA A 193 -18.71 0.27 -1.15
C ALA A 193 -18.59 0.21 0.38
N LEU A 194 -17.43 -0.22 0.91
CA LEU A 194 -17.19 -0.27 2.35
C LEU A 194 -17.08 1.13 2.97
N ALA A 195 -16.57 2.11 2.22
CA ALA A 195 -16.41 3.49 2.66
C ALA A 195 -17.71 4.31 2.57
N ALA A 196 -18.77 3.79 1.95
CA ALA A 196 -20.03 4.50 1.76
C ALA A 196 -20.66 5.07 3.05
N PRO A 197 -20.59 4.42 4.23
CA PRO A 197 -21.11 4.98 5.48
C PRO A 197 -20.37 6.24 5.96
N TYR A 198 -19.16 6.52 5.47
CA TYR A 198 -18.26 7.58 5.94
C TYR A 198 -18.20 8.81 5.03
N GLN A 199 -19.23 9.04 4.20
CA GLN A 199 -19.22 10.13 3.21
C GLN A 199 -19.06 11.52 3.82
N GLN A 200 -19.57 11.75 5.02
CA GLN A 200 -19.45 13.03 5.71
C GLN A 200 -18.02 13.32 6.14
N GLU A 201 -17.36 12.32 6.74
CA GLU A 201 -15.97 12.38 7.17
C GLU A 201 -15.00 12.52 5.99
N LEU A 202 -15.28 11.80 4.89
CA LEU A 202 -14.54 11.92 3.64
C LEU A 202 -14.64 13.34 3.09
N ALA A 203 -15.84 13.92 3.04
CA ALA A 203 -16.04 15.28 2.56
C ALA A 203 -15.30 16.30 3.43
N ILE A 204 -15.29 16.13 4.75
CA ILE A 204 -14.52 16.99 5.68
C ILE A 204 -13.03 16.88 5.37
N LEU A 205 -12.47 15.69 5.23
CA LEU A 205 -11.06 15.51 4.91
C LEU A 205 -10.68 16.14 3.58
N GLN A 206 -11.55 16.08 2.57
CA GLN A 206 -11.31 16.65 1.26
C GLN A 206 -11.33 18.18 1.23
N THR A 207 -11.78 18.85 2.28
CA THR A 207 -11.61 20.30 2.42
C THR A 207 -10.15 20.71 2.69
N ALA A 208 -9.34 19.77 3.20
CA ALA A 208 -7.93 20.05 3.49
C ALA A 208 -7.08 20.11 2.21
N PRO A 209 -6.18 21.11 2.09
CA PRO A 209 -5.28 21.21 0.94
C PRO A 209 -4.46 19.93 0.75
N GLY A 210 -4.48 19.38 -0.48
CA GLY A 210 -3.75 18.17 -0.84
C GLY A 210 -4.55 16.87 -0.74
N ILE A 211 -5.67 16.84 -0.03
CA ILE A 211 -6.56 15.66 0.07
C ILE A 211 -7.71 15.83 -0.93
N ARG A 212 -7.47 15.45 -2.21
CA ARG A 212 -8.47 15.60 -3.29
C ARG A 212 -9.11 14.30 -3.74
N SER A 213 -8.42 13.19 -3.54
CA SER A 213 -8.85 11.86 -3.98
C SER A 213 -9.60 11.15 -2.86
N ASP A 214 -10.69 10.47 -3.21
CA ASP A 214 -11.43 9.60 -2.29
C ASP A 214 -10.51 8.59 -1.63
N PHE A 215 -9.64 7.94 -2.39
CA PHE A 215 -8.69 6.97 -1.85
C PHE A 215 -7.65 7.57 -0.90
N THR A 216 -7.32 8.85 -1.03
CA THR A 216 -6.45 9.52 -0.05
C THR A 216 -7.20 9.72 1.26
N ALA A 217 -8.43 10.21 1.20
CA ALA A 217 -9.27 10.42 2.37
C ALA A 217 -9.64 9.09 3.05
N ILE A 218 -10.04 8.07 2.26
CA ILE A 218 -10.31 6.72 2.75
C ILE A 218 -9.06 6.12 3.41
N GLY A 219 -7.87 6.32 2.82
CA GLY A 219 -6.61 5.88 3.40
C GLY A 219 -6.38 6.45 4.80
N ILE A 220 -6.66 7.73 5.01
CA ILE A 220 -6.55 8.38 6.32
C ILE A 220 -7.54 7.76 7.30
N ILE A 221 -8.82 7.69 6.96
CA ILE A 221 -9.87 7.11 7.82
C ILE A 221 -9.52 5.64 8.16
N SER A 222 -9.05 4.89 7.20
CA SER A 222 -8.71 3.48 7.42
C SER A 222 -7.60 3.27 8.45
N GLU A 223 -6.72 4.25 8.66
CA GLU A 223 -5.63 4.15 9.63
C GLU A 223 -5.98 4.78 11.00
N ILE A 224 -6.71 5.89 11.01
CA ILE A 224 -7.00 6.60 12.28
C ILE A 224 -8.42 6.42 12.80
N GLY A 225 -9.33 5.84 11.99
CA GLY A 225 -10.75 5.81 12.31
C GLY A 225 -11.42 7.17 12.11
N THR A 226 -12.66 7.29 12.60
CA THR A 226 -13.47 8.52 12.55
C THR A 226 -13.74 9.12 13.93
N ASN A 227 -13.50 8.35 14.99
CA ASN A 227 -13.65 8.83 16.36
C ASN A 227 -12.40 9.62 16.79
N MET A 228 -12.50 10.94 16.80
CA MET A 228 -11.37 11.80 17.20
C MET A 228 -11.16 11.88 18.71
N GLU A 229 -12.06 11.33 19.54
CA GLU A 229 -11.85 11.19 20.98
C GLU A 229 -10.70 10.21 21.32
N ASP A 230 -10.39 9.30 20.39
CA ASP A 230 -9.24 8.39 20.50
C ASP A 230 -7.90 9.14 20.50
N PHE A 231 -7.87 10.38 20.05
CA PHE A 231 -6.70 11.25 20.00
C PHE A 231 -6.97 12.56 20.76
N PRO A 232 -6.51 12.70 22.02
CA PRO A 232 -6.83 13.85 22.88
C PRO A 232 -6.43 15.23 22.31
N SER A 233 -5.51 15.26 21.34
CA SER A 233 -5.16 16.47 20.59
C SER A 233 -4.46 16.14 19.27
N ALA A 234 -4.36 17.13 18.37
CA ALA A 234 -3.59 17.03 17.14
C ALA A 234 -2.12 16.60 17.39
N LYS A 235 -1.52 17.01 18.50
CA LYS A 235 -0.16 16.60 18.87
C LYS A 235 -0.07 15.10 19.15
N HIS A 236 -1.08 14.52 19.80
CA HIS A 236 -1.12 13.07 20.04
C HIS A 236 -1.25 12.30 18.73
N LEU A 237 -2.10 12.76 17.82
CA LEU A 237 -2.21 12.15 16.49
C LEU A 237 -0.89 12.25 15.72
N CYS A 238 -0.23 13.41 15.69
CA CYS A 238 1.07 13.60 15.06
C CYS A 238 2.16 12.68 15.66
N SER A 239 2.15 12.53 16.99
CA SER A 239 3.07 11.62 17.67
C SER A 239 2.81 10.16 17.30
N TRP A 240 1.53 9.76 17.29
CA TRP A 240 1.12 8.41 16.94
C TRP A 240 1.47 8.06 15.48
N THR A 241 1.30 9.00 14.55
CA THR A 241 1.67 8.81 13.14
C THR A 241 3.18 8.85 12.87
N GLY A 242 4.00 9.17 13.88
CA GLY A 242 5.45 9.24 13.74
C GLY A 242 5.99 10.54 13.12
N PHE A 243 5.17 11.59 13.03
CA PHE A 243 5.63 12.91 12.55
C PHE A 243 6.46 13.69 13.58
N THR A 244 6.53 13.21 14.82
CA THR A 244 7.42 13.78 15.84
C THR A 244 8.70 12.97 15.91
N PRO A 245 9.89 13.62 15.99
CA PRO A 245 11.15 12.91 16.18
C PRO A 245 11.10 12.15 17.50
N THR A 246 11.52 10.89 17.49
CA THR A 246 11.70 10.10 18.69
C THR A 246 13.08 10.41 19.25
N ASN A 247 13.15 10.89 20.51
CA ASN A 247 14.41 10.98 21.24
C ASN A 247 14.85 9.56 21.64
N ASN A 248 15.56 8.89 20.74
CA ASN A 248 16.25 7.62 21.04
C ASN A 248 17.72 7.84 21.39
N GLU A 249 18.10 9.04 21.77
CA GLU A 249 19.43 9.36 22.24
C GLU A 249 19.53 9.11 23.74
N SER A 250 20.41 8.21 24.11
CA SER A 250 20.91 8.05 25.47
C SER A 250 22.33 8.58 25.48
N GLU A 251 22.56 9.70 26.20
CA GLU A 251 23.88 10.33 26.42
C GLU A 251 24.66 10.69 25.14
N GLY A 252 23.99 11.14 24.06
CA GLY A 252 24.66 11.61 22.85
C GLY A 252 25.35 10.51 22.03
N LYS A 253 24.87 9.27 22.14
CA LYS A 253 25.28 8.12 21.31
C LYS A 253 24.13 7.57 20.52
#